data_bd0138dc40610623aae1121a444cd7a7
#
_entry.id   bd0138dc40610623aae1121a444cd7a7
#
_cell.length_a   1.000
_cell.length_b   1.000
_cell.length_c   1.000
_cell.angle_alpha   90.00
_cell.angle_beta   90.00
_cell.angle_gamma   90.00
#
_symmetry.space_group_name_H-M   'P 1'
#
loop_
_entity.id
_entity.type
_entity.pdbx_description
1 polymer ?
#
loop_
_entity_poly.entity_id
_entity_poly.type
_entity_poly.pdbx_seq_one_letter_code
_entity_poly.pdbx_strand_id
1 'polypeptide(L)'
;MWTAWPTMCELLALSSAQPARLTFSLRALAARGGLSGRSHDGWGVAFYQGSDVALFREPLAAADSALVQFLESAGPATDLAISHIRHATQGGLSLANTQPFVRELGGRTHVFAHNGDLPGIYRSDALALGPYRPVGQTDSEHAFCALLSRLNSLHQAGGQPSLSARLSVLTTFAAELRALGPANFLYADGDALFAHGDRRLQSATGRAEAPGLWYLPRECAAAPAGTDDLAGVSVELTPRFSMLLASVPLSEETWRPFAEGELLVVRSGRLVGNAQP
;
A
#
# COMPACT_ATOMS: atom_id res chain seq x y z
N MET A 1 -33.86 -0.71 -4.46
CA MET A 1 -32.91 -1.11 -5.50
C MET A 1 -31.53 -0.84 -4.96
N TRP A 2 -30.77 -1.87 -4.60
CA TRP A 2 -29.39 -1.74 -4.16
C TRP A 2 -28.53 -1.57 -5.40
N THR A 3 -28.06 -0.37 -5.65
CA THR A 3 -27.08 -0.13 -6.72
C THR A 3 -25.80 -0.89 -6.34
N ALA A 4 -25.41 -1.84 -7.17
CA ALA A 4 -24.16 -2.55 -7.01
C ALA A 4 -23.02 -1.52 -7.09
N TRP A 5 -22.28 -1.33 -5.99
CA TRP A 5 -21.12 -0.47 -5.92
C TRP A 5 -20.00 -1.07 -6.78
N PRO A 6 -19.28 -0.25 -7.55
CA PRO A 6 -18.14 -0.75 -8.30
C PRO A 6 -17.08 -1.30 -7.32
N THR A 7 -16.73 -2.55 -7.51
CA THR A 7 -15.68 -3.24 -6.74
C THR A 7 -14.31 -2.72 -7.18
N MET A 8 -13.44 -2.38 -6.21
CA MET A 8 -12.08 -1.91 -6.47
C MET A 8 -11.09 -2.53 -5.48
N CYS A 9 -9.83 -2.58 -5.88
CA CYS A 9 -8.74 -2.92 -4.97
C CYS A 9 -8.66 -1.93 -3.79
N GLU A 10 -8.20 -2.41 -2.64
CA GLU A 10 -8.00 -1.57 -1.46
C GLU A 10 -6.55 -1.66 -0.98
N LEU A 11 -6.02 -0.51 -0.62
CA LEU A 11 -4.68 -0.33 -0.06
C LEU A 11 -4.78 0.04 1.41
N LEU A 12 -3.85 -0.49 2.22
CA LEU A 12 -3.66 -0.08 3.61
C LEU A 12 -2.17 -0.12 3.92
N ALA A 13 -1.66 0.88 4.63
CA ALA A 13 -0.34 0.87 5.23
C ALA A 13 -0.35 1.42 6.65
N LEU A 14 0.59 0.93 7.44
CA LEU A 14 0.95 1.44 8.75
C LEU A 14 2.42 1.83 8.73
N SER A 15 2.76 3.01 9.24
CA SER A 15 4.10 3.35 9.72
C SER A 15 4.01 3.80 11.17
N SER A 16 4.89 3.31 12.03
CA SER A 16 4.88 3.62 13.48
C SER A 16 6.29 3.83 14.02
N ALA A 17 6.41 4.68 15.03
CA ALA A 17 7.68 4.91 15.73
C ALA A 17 8.12 3.70 16.57
N GLN A 18 7.23 2.79 16.88
CA GLN A 18 7.48 1.55 17.60
C GLN A 18 6.62 0.43 17.03
N PRO A 19 7.02 -0.84 17.16
CA PRO A 19 6.23 -1.95 16.67
C PRO A 19 4.81 -1.94 17.24
N ALA A 20 3.82 -2.08 16.36
CA ALA A 20 2.40 -2.16 16.66
C ALA A 20 1.82 -3.43 16.03
N ARG A 21 0.79 -3.98 16.61
CA ARG A 21 0.02 -5.05 15.98
C ARG A 21 -1.04 -4.46 15.08
N LEU A 22 -1.03 -4.87 13.84
CA LEU A 22 -2.08 -4.57 12.89
C LEU A 22 -3.14 -5.67 13.03
N THR A 23 -4.24 -5.38 13.74
CA THR A 23 -5.39 -6.26 13.78
C THR A 23 -6.19 -6.01 12.51
N PHE A 24 -6.16 -6.98 11.60
CA PHE A 24 -6.84 -6.85 10.34
C PHE A 24 -8.32 -7.19 10.46
N SER A 25 -9.15 -6.18 10.41
CA SER A 25 -10.46 -6.39 9.85
C SER A 25 -10.39 -6.21 8.33
N LEU A 26 -9.76 -7.15 7.64
CA LEU A 26 -9.82 -7.19 6.16
C LEU A 26 -11.27 -7.26 5.69
N ARG A 27 -12.18 -7.83 6.49
CA ARG A 27 -13.63 -7.76 6.30
C ARG A 27 -14.15 -6.33 6.41
N ALA A 28 -13.71 -5.57 7.43
CA ALA A 28 -14.13 -4.17 7.60
C ALA A 28 -13.55 -3.27 6.51
N LEU A 29 -12.29 -3.50 6.09
CA LEU A 29 -11.68 -2.81 4.96
C LEU A 29 -12.47 -3.10 3.67
N ALA A 30 -12.77 -4.35 3.39
CA ALA A 30 -13.57 -4.76 2.24
C ALA A 30 -15.00 -4.17 2.28
N ALA A 31 -15.65 -4.20 3.44
CA ALA A 31 -17.00 -3.65 3.61
C ALA A 31 -17.02 -2.12 3.46
N ARG A 32 -16.02 -1.40 4.00
CA ARG A 32 -15.91 0.07 3.92
C ARG A 32 -15.51 0.56 2.53
N GLY A 33 -14.77 -0.23 1.77
CA GLY A 33 -14.44 0.05 0.37
C GLY A 33 -15.63 -0.02 -0.59
N GLY A 34 -16.84 -0.24 -0.10
CA GLY A 34 -18.05 -0.45 -0.91
C GLY A 34 -18.17 -1.89 -1.41
N LEU A 35 -17.38 -2.78 -0.87
CA LEU A 35 -17.32 -4.20 -1.23
C LEU A 35 -18.33 -5.00 -0.40
N SER A 36 -19.61 -4.71 -0.54
CA SER A 36 -20.64 -5.60 -0.03
C SER A 36 -20.62 -6.92 -0.84
N GLY A 37 -19.68 -7.78 -0.48
CA GLY A 37 -19.78 -9.20 -0.70
C GLY A 37 -19.01 -9.86 -1.83
N ARG A 38 -18.03 -9.29 -2.54
CA ARG A 38 -17.38 -9.98 -3.68
C ARG A 38 -15.95 -9.60 -4.04
N SER A 39 -15.09 -9.19 -3.11
CA SER A 39 -13.65 -9.19 -3.38
C SER A 39 -13.06 -10.57 -3.11
N HIS A 40 -13.23 -11.46 -4.11
CA HIS A 40 -12.82 -12.87 -4.02
C HIS A 40 -11.45 -13.13 -4.66
N ASP A 41 -10.74 -12.08 -5.10
CA ASP A 41 -9.68 -12.24 -6.09
C ASP A 41 -8.28 -12.30 -5.48
N GLY A 42 -8.17 -12.14 -4.17
CA GLY A 42 -6.94 -12.26 -3.43
C GLY A 42 -6.71 -11.16 -2.40
N TRP A 43 -5.83 -11.43 -1.47
CA TRP A 43 -5.37 -10.48 -0.46
C TRP A 43 -3.92 -10.75 -0.10
N GLY A 44 -3.28 -9.77 0.52
CA GLY A 44 -1.97 -9.98 1.10
C GLY A 44 -1.53 -8.85 2.00
N VAL A 45 -0.54 -9.17 2.82
CA VAL A 45 0.11 -8.23 3.73
C VAL A 45 1.58 -8.58 3.90
N ALA A 46 2.40 -7.54 3.95
CA ALA A 46 3.82 -7.59 4.29
C ALA A 46 4.05 -6.84 5.59
N PHE A 47 4.61 -7.51 6.59
CA PHE A 47 5.04 -6.93 7.86
C PHE A 47 6.56 -6.85 7.87
N TYR A 48 7.13 -5.67 7.99
CA TYR A 48 8.58 -5.52 8.11
C TYR A 48 9.09 -6.06 9.45
N GLN A 49 10.23 -6.73 9.39
CA GLN A 49 11.02 -7.23 10.50
C GLN A 49 12.49 -6.82 10.24
N GLY A 50 12.81 -5.57 10.58
CA GLY A 50 14.09 -4.98 10.18
C GLY A 50 14.21 -4.74 8.68
N SER A 51 15.18 -5.36 8.01
CA SER A 51 15.40 -5.23 6.56
C SER A 51 14.60 -6.22 5.71
N ASP A 52 13.92 -7.18 6.34
CA ASP A 52 13.14 -8.22 5.68
C ASP A 52 11.65 -8.14 6.05
N VAL A 53 10.80 -8.95 5.42
CA VAL A 53 9.36 -8.94 5.64
C VAL A 53 8.80 -10.34 5.86
N ALA A 54 7.85 -10.45 6.79
CA ALA A 54 6.94 -11.58 6.85
C ALA A 54 5.79 -11.31 5.87
N LEU A 55 5.77 -12.04 4.76
CA LEU A 55 4.81 -11.89 3.66
C LEU A 55 3.74 -12.99 3.72
N PHE A 56 2.48 -12.58 3.74
CA PHE A 56 1.32 -13.46 3.67
C PHE A 56 0.44 -13.06 2.49
N ARG A 57 0.09 -14.00 1.63
CA ARG A 57 -0.77 -13.76 0.45
C ARG A 57 -1.57 -15.01 0.11
N GLU A 58 -2.81 -14.80 -0.30
CA GLU A 58 -3.67 -15.85 -0.81
C GLU A 58 -4.48 -15.36 -2.02
N PRO A 59 -4.61 -16.14 -3.09
CA PRO A 59 -5.42 -15.79 -4.26
C PRO A 59 -6.89 -16.19 -4.04
N LEU A 60 -7.46 -15.86 -2.86
CA LEU A 60 -8.84 -16.12 -2.46
C LEU A 60 -9.37 -14.96 -1.63
N ALA A 61 -10.68 -14.96 -1.37
CA ALA A 61 -11.31 -13.90 -0.59
C ALA A 61 -10.74 -13.80 0.82
N ALA A 62 -10.38 -12.60 1.25
CA ALA A 62 -9.93 -12.34 2.61
C ALA A 62 -10.96 -12.76 3.66
N ALA A 63 -12.25 -12.59 3.36
CA ALA A 63 -13.35 -12.95 4.26
C ALA A 63 -13.42 -14.45 4.59
N ASP A 64 -12.92 -15.30 3.68
CA ASP A 64 -12.97 -16.76 3.81
C ASP A 64 -11.63 -17.35 4.27
N SER A 65 -10.63 -16.49 4.56
CA SER A 65 -9.28 -16.90 4.89
C SER A 65 -9.10 -17.20 6.38
N ALA A 66 -8.73 -18.44 6.70
CA ALA A 66 -8.28 -18.82 8.05
C ALA A 66 -6.97 -18.11 8.44
N LEU A 67 -6.12 -17.79 7.45
CA LEU A 67 -4.88 -17.07 7.68
C LEU A 67 -5.14 -15.61 8.09
N VAL A 68 -6.15 -14.95 7.52
CA VAL A 68 -6.59 -13.62 7.98
C VAL A 68 -7.01 -13.66 9.44
N GLN A 69 -7.84 -14.64 9.83
CA GLN A 69 -8.29 -14.80 11.21
C GLN A 69 -7.11 -15.03 12.18
N PHE A 70 -6.14 -15.83 11.76
CA PHE A 70 -4.90 -16.02 12.52
C PHE A 70 -4.11 -14.70 12.66
N LEU A 71 -3.93 -13.95 11.60
CA LEU A 71 -3.18 -12.69 11.61
C LEU A 71 -3.90 -11.60 12.43
N GLU A 72 -5.23 -11.60 12.45
CA GLU A 72 -6.02 -10.70 13.31
C GLU A 72 -5.74 -10.95 14.81
N SER A 73 -5.56 -12.21 15.19
CA SER A 73 -5.38 -12.61 16.60
C SER A 73 -3.92 -12.70 17.04
N ALA A 74 -3.02 -13.11 16.15
CA ALA A 74 -1.63 -13.47 16.46
C ALA A 74 -0.61 -12.92 15.45
N GLY A 75 -0.98 -11.94 14.63
CA GLY A 75 -0.07 -11.32 13.67
C GLY A 75 1.15 -10.68 14.32
N PRO A 76 2.28 -10.57 13.61
CA PRO A 76 3.50 -10.00 14.16
C PRO A 76 3.34 -8.50 14.46
N ALA A 77 3.97 -8.05 15.53
CA ALA A 77 4.15 -6.62 15.75
C ALA A 77 5.18 -6.07 14.74
N THR A 78 4.90 -4.91 14.17
CA THR A 78 5.73 -4.26 13.14
C THR A 78 5.67 -2.75 13.26
N ASP A 79 6.69 -2.08 12.80
CA ASP A 79 6.72 -0.62 12.66
C ASP A 79 6.33 -0.16 11.23
N LEU A 80 6.27 -1.09 10.29
CA LEU A 80 5.91 -0.80 8.90
C LEU A 80 5.20 -1.99 8.27
N ALA A 81 4.01 -1.75 7.73
CA ALA A 81 3.25 -2.77 7.00
C ALA A 81 2.58 -2.20 5.76
N ILE A 82 2.45 -3.03 4.73
CA ILE A 82 1.64 -2.75 3.53
C ILE A 82 0.70 -3.92 3.30
N SER A 83 -0.59 -3.63 3.10
CA SER A 83 -1.62 -4.59 2.76
C SER A 83 -2.38 -4.18 1.50
N HIS A 84 -2.87 -5.19 0.79
CA HIS A 84 -3.68 -5.04 -0.40
C HIS A 84 -4.81 -6.07 -0.44
N ILE A 85 -6.01 -5.60 -0.80
CA ILE A 85 -7.13 -6.47 -1.19
C ILE A 85 -7.31 -6.33 -2.70
N ARG A 86 -7.28 -7.45 -3.39
CA ARG A 86 -7.34 -7.51 -4.84
C ARG A 86 -8.77 -7.59 -5.34
N HIS A 87 -9.08 -6.74 -6.32
CA HIS A 87 -10.14 -6.94 -7.28
C HIS A 87 -9.50 -7.10 -8.66
N ALA A 88 -9.65 -8.26 -9.28
CA ALA A 88 -8.93 -8.59 -10.51
C ALA A 88 -9.56 -7.88 -11.72
N THR A 89 -8.83 -6.93 -12.29
CA THR A 89 -9.12 -6.34 -13.62
C THR A 89 -8.22 -6.97 -14.69
N GLN A 90 -7.01 -7.37 -14.32
CA GLN A 90 -6.02 -8.00 -15.18
C GLN A 90 -5.36 -9.20 -14.49
N GLY A 91 -4.99 -10.22 -15.29
CA GLY A 91 -4.39 -11.45 -14.82
C GLY A 91 -5.37 -12.39 -14.11
N GLY A 92 -5.13 -13.70 -14.20
CA GLY A 92 -5.93 -14.72 -13.54
C GLY A 92 -5.79 -14.72 -12.01
N LEU A 93 -6.63 -15.53 -11.34
CA LEU A 93 -6.52 -15.77 -9.90
C LEU A 93 -5.30 -16.67 -9.65
N SER A 94 -4.23 -16.07 -9.14
CA SER A 94 -2.99 -16.77 -8.81
C SER A 94 -2.19 -16.00 -7.76
N LEU A 95 -1.33 -16.71 -7.02
CA LEU A 95 -0.44 -16.10 -6.04
C LEU A 95 0.52 -15.10 -6.71
N ALA A 96 0.97 -15.37 -7.93
CA ALA A 96 1.85 -14.49 -8.69
C ALA A 96 1.21 -13.12 -8.99
N ASN A 97 -0.12 -13.06 -9.12
CA ASN A 97 -0.89 -11.85 -9.38
C ASN A 97 -1.45 -11.19 -8.11
N THR A 98 -1.11 -11.73 -6.94
CA THR A 98 -1.61 -11.22 -5.63
C THR A 98 -0.58 -10.31 -4.99
N GLN A 99 -0.97 -9.08 -4.68
CA GLN A 99 -0.15 -8.06 -4.02
C GLN A 99 -0.20 -8.23 -2.47
N PRO A 100 0.76 -7.60 -1.73
CA PRO A 100 1.87 -6.78 -2.20
C PRO A 100 2.97 -7.61 -2.86
N PHE A 101 3.66 -7.00 -3.82
CA PHE A 101 4.84 -7.60 -4.44
C PHE A 101 6.09 -7.28 -3.63
N VAL A 102 7.04 -8.22 -3.61
CA VAL A 102 8.29 -8.06 -2.88
C VAL A 102 9.48 -8.44 -3.75
N ARG A 103 10.59 -7.71 -3.62
CA ARG A 103 11.88 -8.00 -4.24
C ARG A 103 13.00 -7.51 -3.33
N GLU A 104 14.14 -8.17 -3.41
CA GLU A 104 15.37 -7.69 -2.78
C GLU A 104 16.02 -6.63 -3.65
N LEU A 105 16.53 -5.56 -3.03
CA LEU A 105 17.42 -4.59 -3.65
C LEU A 105 18.32 -3.94 -2.58
N GLY A 106 19.63 -4.01 -2.77
CA GLY A 106 20.60 -3.38 -1.87
C GLY A 106 20.63 -3.97 -0.46
N GLY A 107 20.34 -5.27 -0.31
CA GLY A 107 20.32 -5.98 0.97
C GLY A 107 19.04 -5.73 1.80
N ARG A 108 17.98 -5.21 1.20
CA ARG A 108 16.69 -4.94 1.84
C ARG A 108 15.54 -5.49 1.02
N THR A 109 14.47 -5.85 1.67
CA THR A 109 13.22 -6.22 1.01
C THR A 109 12.42 -4.96 0.68
N HIS A 110 12.13 -4.77 -0.58
CA HIS A 110 11.28 -3.72 -1.12
C HIS A 110 9.87 -4.27 -1.34
N VAL A 111 8.87 -3.50 -0.93
CA VAL A 111 7.45 -3.89 -0.98
C VAL A 111 6.67 -2.88 -1.80
N PHE A 112 5.78 -3.35 -2.68
CA PHE A 112 4.95 -2.51 -3.51
C PHE A 112 3.52 -3.03 -3.61
N ALA A 113 2.57 -2.12 -3.51
CA ALA A 113 1.16 -2.37 -3.79
C ALA A 113 0.57 -1.20 -4.58
N HIS A 114 -0.27 -1.51 -5.55
CA HIS A 114 -0.86 -0.54 -6.47
C HIS A 114 -2.36 -0.81 -6.67
N ASN A 115 -3.12 0.27 -6.71
CA ASN A 115 -4.54 0.31 -7.06
C ASN A 115 -4.74 1.28 -8.22
N GLY A 116 -5.14 0.77 -9.35
CA GLY A 116 -5.34 1.49 -10.60
C GLY A 116 -5.34 0.57 -11.80
N ASP A 117 -5.32 1.17 -12.97
CA ASP A 117 -5.16 0.50 -14.26
C ASP A 117 -4.18 1.29 -15.11
N LEU A 118 -3.17 0.63 -15.64
CA LEU A 118 -2.05 1.23 -16.36
C LEU A 118 -2.02 0.76 -17.83
N PRO A 119 -3.02 1.14 -18.63
CA PRO A 119 -3.09 0.70 -20.01
C PRO A 119 -1.86 1.15 -20.80
N GLY A 120 -1.25 0.23 -21.54
CA GLY A 120 -0.09 0.51 -22.36
C GLY A 120 1.25 0.47 -21.63
N ILE A 121 1.32 0.16 -20.33
CA ILE A 121 2.57 0.09 -19.56
C ILE A 121 3.63 -0.81 -20.22
N TYR A 122 3.21 -1.93 -20.80
CA TYR A 122 4.11 -2.89 -21.46
C TYR A 122 4.80 -2.34 -22.74
N ARG A 123 4.35 -1.19 -23.24
CA ARG A 123 4.89 -0.50 -24.43
C ARG A 123 5.58 0.82 -24.07
N SER A 124 5.65 1.17 -22.80
CA SER A 124 6.24 2.41 -22.34
C SER A 124 7.76 2.26 -22.21
N ASP A 125 8.51 2.96 -23.03
CA ASP A 125 9.98 3.01 -22.94
C ASP A 125 10.43 3.62 -21.60
N ALA A 126 9.67 4.57 -21.10
CA ALA A 126 9.92 5.20 -19.79
C ALA A 126 9.83 4.19 -18.64
N LEU A 127 8.98 3.17 -18.75
CA LEU A 127 8.76 2.15 -17.72
C LEU A 127 9.44 0.81 -18.06
N ALA A 128 10.64 0.87 -18.64
CA ALA A 128 11.43 -0.31 -18.96
C ALA A 128 11.86 -1.09 -17.71
N LEU A 129 11.80 -2.41 -17.80
CA LEU A 129 12.00 -3.32 -16.66
C LEU A 129 13.47 -3.42 -16.18
N GLY A 130 14.46 -3.14 -17.04
CA GLY A 130 15.87 -3.35 -16.72
C GLY A 130 16.15 -4.83 -16.44
N PRO A 131 16.85 -5.19 -15.33
CA PRO A 131 17.16 -6.56 -14.97
C PRO A 131 15.99 -7.32 -14.33
N TYR A 132 14.96 -6.62 -13.87
CA TYR A 132 13.81 -7.22 -13.17
C TYR A 132 12.80 -7.82 -14.13
N ARG A 133 12.08 -8.86 -13.69
CA ARG A 133 11.01 -9.49 -14.48
C ARG A 133 9.80 -9.75 -13.60
N PRO A 134 8.58 -9.44 -14.07
CA PRO A 134 7.36 -9.89 -13.43
C PRO A 134 7.30 -11.42 -13.38
N VAL A 135 6.77 -11.97 -12.29
CA VAL A 135 6.43 -13.40 -12.16
C VAL A 135 4.99 -13.62 -12.60
N GLY A 136 4.12 -12.65 -12.31
CA GLY A 136 2.72 -12.63 -12.73
C GLY A 136 2.51 -11.89 -14.05
N GLN A 137 1.27 -11.47 -14.25
CA GLN A 137 0.79 -10.89 -15.50
C GLN A 137 0.12 -9.52 -15.29
N THR A 138 0.33 -8.90 -14.10
CA THR A 138 -0.32 -7.64 -13.79
C THR A 138 0.55 -6.44 -14.21
N ASP A 139 -0.09 -5.38 -14.64
CA ASP A 139 0.51 -4.07 -14.88
C ASP A 139 1.19 -3.51 -13.61
N SER A 140 0.61 -3.78 -12.45
CA SER A 140 1.15 -3.39 -11.14
C SER A 140 2.51 -4.02 -10.85
N GLU A 141 2.73 -5.31 -11.18
CA GLU A 141 4.03 -5.95 -11.01
C GLU A 141 5.06 -5.44 -12.02
N HIS A 142 4.61 -5.15 -13.25
CA HIS A 142 5.45 -4.49 -14.24
C HIS A 142 5.91 -3.12 -13.72
N ALA A 143 4.99 -2.30 -13.20
CA ALA A 143 5.31 -1.01 -12.59
C ALA A 143 6.36 -1.14 -11.47
N PHE A 144 6.20 -2.12 -10.59
CA PHE A 144 7.18 -2.39 -9.54
C PHE A 144 8.56 -2.76 -10.08
N CYS A 145 8.63 -3.64 -11.08
CA CYS A 145 9.90 -3.99 -11.73
C CYS A 145 10.59 -2.77 -12.38
N ALA A 146 9.82 -1.90 -13.03
CA ALA A 146 10.34 -0.66 -13.61
C ALA A 146 10.85 0.32 -12.52
N LEU A 147 10.13 0.46 -11.39
CA LEU A 147 10.58 1.25 -10.24
C LEU A 147 11.91 0.72 -9.69
N LEU A 148 12.01 -0.58 -9.47
CA LEU A 148 13.24 -1.22 -8.96
C LEU A 148 14.42 -1.02 -9.91
N SER A 149 14.19 -1.05 -11.22
CA SER A 149 15.22 -0.78 -12.23
C SER A 149 15.85 0.60 -12.05
N ARG A 150 15.03 1.62 -11.76
CA ARG A 150 15.50 2.99 -11.51
C ARG A 150 16.21 3.12 -10.18
N LEU A 151 15.64 2.54 -9.13
CA LEU A 151 16.24 2.56 -7.79
C LEU A 151 17.58 1.81 -7.77
N ASN A 152 17.72 0.73 -8.55
CA ASN A 152 18.96 -0.02 -8.65
C ASN A 152 20.15 0.86 -9.08
N SER A 153 19.92 1.83 -9.95
CA SER A 153 20.96 2.77 -10.36
C SER A 153 21.48 3.63 -9.20
N LEU A 154 20.62 3.94 -8.22
CA LEU A 154 21.03 4.66 -7.03
C LEU A 154 21.86 3.80 -6.06
N HIS A 155 21.59 2.48 -6.01
CA HIS A 155 22.31 1.54 -5.15
C HIS A 155 23.70 1.18 -5.65
N GLN A 156 23.96 1.33 -6.95
CA GLN A 156 25.29 1.06 -7.54
C GLN A 156 26.41 1.95 -6.97
N ALA A 157 26.08 3.11 -6.40
CA ALA A 157 27.03 4.00 -5.73
C ALA A 157 27.47 3.51 -4.33
N GLY A 158 26.91 2.40 -3.86
CA GLY A 158 27.15 1.82 -2.53
C GLY A 158 26.30 2.46 -1.42
N GLY A 159 25.87 1.64 -0.48
CA GLY A 159 25.03 2.07 0.65
C GLY A 159 23.56 2.37 0.30
N GLN A 160 22.81 2.82 1.30
CA GLN A 160 21.41 3.20 1.09
C GLN A 160 21.32 4.60 0.48
N PRO A 161 20.59 4.79 -0.63
CA PRO A 161 20.41 6.09 -1.26
C PRO A 161 19.72 7.09 -0.31
N SER A 162 20.06 8.37 -0.44
CA SER A 162 19.42 9.42 0.35
C SER A 162 17.91 9.45 0.15
N LEU A 163 17.17 9.91 1.16
CA LEU A 163 15.71 10.03 1.06
C LEU A 163 15.30 10.94 -0.12
N SER A 164 16.04 12.04 -0.33
CA SER A 164 15.77 12.97 -1.44
C SER A 164 15.99 12.33 -2.81
N ALA A 165 17.03 11.51 -2.99
CA ALA A 165 17.27 10.81 -4.25
C ALA A 165 16.16 9.79 -4.54
N ARG A 166 15.73 9.02 -3.53
CA ARG A 166 14.60 8.09 -3.66
C ARG A 166 13.30 8.83 -3.98
N LEU A 167 13.03 9.94 -3.27
CA LEU A 167 11.85 10.78 -3.52
C LEU A 167 11.82 11.32 -4.95
N SER A 168 12.95 11.79 -5.47
CA SER A 168 13.05 12.27 -6.85
C SER A 168 12.69 11.18 -7.87
N VAL A 169 13.22 9.96 -7.69
CA VAL A 169 12.88 8.82 -8.56
C VAL A 169 11.39 8.51 -8.49
N LEU A 170 10.82 8.46 -7.28
CA LEU A 170 9.40 8.14 -7.08
C LEU A 170 8.47 9.24 -7.60
N THR A 171 8.87 10.51 -7.53
CA THR A 171 8.12 11.63 -8.10
C THR A 171 8.00 11.49 -9.63
N THR A 172 9.13 11.26 -10.31
CA THR A 172 9.12 11.03 -11.77
C THR A 172 8.31 9.78 -12.13
N PHE A 173 8.51 8.69 -11.39
CA PHE A 173 7.77 7.44 -11.60
C PHE A 173 6.25 7.63 -11.44
N ALA A 174 5.81 8.34 -10.40
CA ALA A 174 4.40 8.64 -10.17
C ALA A 174 3.78 9.45 -11.33
N ALA A 175 4.48 10.48 -11.81
CA ALA A 175 4.03 11.27 -12.95
C ALA A 175 3.83 10.43 -14.22
N GLU A 176 4.74 9.49 -14.49
CA GLU A 176 4.66 8.61 -15.65
C GLU A 176 3.52 7.57 -15.52
N LEU A 177 3.30 7.03 -14.33
CA LEU A 177 2.15 6.15 -14.10
C LEU A 177 0.83 6.90 -14.31
N ARG A 178 0.70 8.12 -13.77
CA ARG A 178 -0.49 8.97 -13.93
C ARG A 178 -0.79 9.31 -15.39
N ALA A 179 0.23 9.39 -16.22
CA ALA A 179 0.06 9.60 -17.66
C ALA A 179 -0.59 8.40 -18.37
N LEU A 180 -0.52 7.19 -17.79
CA LEU A 180 -1.17 6.01 -18.31
C LEU A 180 -2.60 5.83 -17.79
N GLY A 181 -2.86 6.19 -16.53
CA GLY A 181 -4.17 6.02 -15.90
C GLY A 181 -4.17 6.33 -14.41
N PRO A 182 -5.29 6.13 -13.70
CA PRO A 182 -5.33 6.28 -12.26
C PRO A 182 -4.29 5.39 -11.58
N ALA A 183 -3.44 5.99 -10.74
CA ALA A 183 -2.31 5.29 -10.14
C ALA A 183 -2.15 5.65 -8.66
N ASN A 184 -2.67 4.81 -7.78
CA ASN A 184 -2.44 4.95 -6.34
C ASN A 184 -1.50 3.83 -5.91
N PHE A 185 -0.42 4.15 -5.19
CA PHE A 185 0.49 3.11 -4.75
C PHE A 185 1.09 3.36 -3.38
N LEU A 186 1.49 2.27 -2.75
CA LEU A 186 2.29 2.23 -1.55
C LEU A 186 3.60 1.50 -1.88
N TYR A 187 4.72 2.11 -1.55
CA TYR A 187 6.04 1.52 -1.70
C TYR A 187 6.83 1.70 -0.42
N ALA A 188 7.53 0.67 0.01
CA ALA A 188 8.43 0.72 1.15
C ALA A 188 9.72 -0.04 0.88
N ASP A 189 10.82 0.41 1.52
CA ASP A 189 12.16 -0.15 1.40
C ASP A 189 12.80 -0.51 2.77
N GLY A 190 11.94 -0.64 3.79
CA GLY A 190 12.36 -0.92 5.17
C GLY A 190 12.92 0.27 5.94
N ASP A 191 13.12 1.43 5.30
CA ASP A 191 13.51 2.68 5.94
C ASP A 191 12.37 3.71 5.92
N ALA A 192 11.65 3.79 4.80
CA ALA A 192 10.58 4.75 4.62
C ALA A 192 9.42 4.11 3.83
N LEU A 193 8.23 4.66 4.05
CA LEU A 193 7.03 4.42 3.29
C LEU A 193 6.77 5.61 2.37
N PHE A 194 6.61 5.35 1.09
CA PHE A 194 6.20 6.31 0.08
C PHE A 194 4.78 5.96 -0.36
N ALA A 195 3.90 6.94 -0.32
CA ALA A 195 2.50 6.76 -0.69
C ALA A 195 2.09 7.81 -1.71
N HIS A 196 1.61 7.38 -2.85
CA HIS A 196 1.11 8.23 -3.92
C HIS A 196 -0.40 8.10 -4.05
N GLY A 197 -1.10 9.22 -3.87
CA GLY A 197 -2.54 9.33 -4.04
C GLY A 197 -2.89 10.09 -5.32
N ASP A 198 -3.70 9.49 -6.17
CA ASP A 198 -4.18 10.07 -7.42
C ASP A 198 -5.71 10.06 -7.44
N ARG A 199 -6.29 9.45 -8.44
CA ARG A 199 -7.74 9.28 -8.62
C ARG A 199 -8.14 7.85 -8.38
N ARG A 200 -9.35 7.66 -7.91
CA ARG A 200 -10.01 6.35 -7.87
C ARG A 200 -11.48 6.51 -8.26
N LEU A 201 -12.09 5.43 -8.65
CA LEU A 201 -13.53 5.45 -8.92
C LEU A 201 -14.28 5.76 -7.60
N GLN A 202 -14.94 6.90 -7.56
CA GLN A 202 -15.74 7.32 -6.40
C GLN A 202 -17.14 6.70 -6.49
N SER A 203 -17.55 6.03 -5.43
CA SER A 203 -18.85 5.39 -5.37
C SER A 203 -20.01 6.39 -5.49
N ALA A 204 -19.85 7.60 -4.99
CA ALA A 204 -20.88 8.63 -5.01
C ALA A 204 -21.13 9.20 -6.41
N THR A 205 -20.08 9.32 -7.24
CA THR A 205 -20.16 9.96 -8.57
C THR A 205 -20.06 8.98 -9.73
N GLY A 206 -19.54 7.76 -9.48
CA GLY A 206 -19.21 6.79 -10.53
C GLY A 206 -18.07 7.24 -11.44
N ARG A 207 -17.24 8.23 -11.03
CA ARG A 207 -16.14 8.79 -11.80
C ARG A 207 -14.81 8.55 -11.11
N ALA A 208 -13.74 8.49 -11.90
CA ALA A 208 -12.37 8.45 -11.40
C ALA A 208 -11.93 9.86 -10.99
N GLU A 209 -12.00 10.16 -9.69
CA GLU A 209 -11.71 11.46 -9.09
C GLU A 209 -10.85 11.29 -7.82
N ALA A 210 -10.16 12.34 -7.41
CA ALA A 210 -9.49 12.40 -6.11
C ALA A 210 -10.53 12.43 -4.95
N PRO A 211 -10.14 11.98 -3.76
CA PRO A 211 -8.86 11.41 -3.40
C PRO A 211 -8.75 9.92 -3.74
N GLY A 212 -7.55 9.49 -4.14
CA GLY A 212 -7.24 8.08 -4.33
C GLY A 212 -6.80 7.38 -3.05
N LEU A 213 -6.20 8.13 -2.13
CA LEU A 213 -5.78 7.70 -0.79
C LEU A 213 -6.16 8.72 0.27
N TRP A 214 -6.15 8.24 1.52
CA TRP A 214 -6.34 9.01 2.74
C TRP A 214 -5.24 8.66 3.73
N TYR A 215 -4.91 9.60 4.64
CA TYR A 215 -3.97 9.33 5.72
C TYR A 215 -4.50 9.84 7.05
N LEU A 216 -4.09 9.17 8.13
CA LEU A 216 -4.44 9.48 9.50
C LEU A 216 -3.18 9.54 10.36
N PRO A 217 -2.65 10.73 10.64
CA PRO A 217 -1.58 10.88 11.61
C PRO A 217 -2.16 10.73 13.02
N ARG A 218 -1.46 9.98 13.87
CA ARG A 218 -1.80 9.82 15.28
C ARG A 218 -0.61 10.16 16.15
N GLU A 219 -0.87 11.00 17.11
CA GLU A 219 0.05 11.31 18.20
C GLU A 219 -0.65 10.89 19.50
N CYS A 220 -0.31 9.73 20.02
CA CYS A 220 -0.83 9.27 21.29
C CYS A 220 0.09 9.76 22.41
N ALA A 221 -0.35 10.74 23.21
CA ALA A 221 0.24 10.99 24.52
C ALA A 221 0.04 9.74 25.38
N ALA A 222 0.96 9.48 26.34
CA ALA A 222 0.87 8.34 27.24
C ALA A 222 -0.51 8.27 27.90
N ALA A 223 -1.36 7.36 27.42
CA ALA A 223 -2.65 7.06 28.05
C ALA A 223 -2.50 5.79 28.90
N PRO A 224 -3.32 5.62 29.95
CA PRO A 224 -3.33 4.41 30.75
C PRO A 224 -3.60 3.19 29.88
N ALA A 225 -2.98 2.07 30.23
CA ALA A 225 -3.01 0.81 29.48
C ALA A 225 -4.44 0.42 29.03
N GLY A 226 -4.68 0.53 27.74
CA GLY A 226 -5.89 0.13 27.05
C GLY A 226 -5.59 -0.09 25.59
N THR A 227 -6.27 -1.02 24.96
CA THR A 227 -6.23 -1.21 23.51
C THR A 227 -7.25 -0.29 22.87
N ASP A 228 -6.81 0.70 22.09
CA ASP A 228 -7.72 1.39 21.17
C ASP A 228 -7.96 0.48 19.95
N ASP A 229 -9.11 -0.18 19.95
CA ASP A 229 -9.60 -0.89 18.77
C ASP A 229 -10.07 0.13 17.72
N LEU A 230 -9.16 0.41 16.81
CA LEU A 230 -9.54 1.06 15.56
C LEU A 230 -10.06 0.01 14.61
N ALA A 231 -11.03 0.33 13.79
CA ALA A 231 -11.57 -0.59 12.80
C ALA A 231 -10.42 -1.21 11.96
N GLY A 232 -9.91 -2.36 12.40
CA GLY A 232 -8.84 -3.12 11.76
C GLY A 232 -7.41 -2.87 12.23
N VAL A 233 -7.18 -2.02 13.24
CA VAL A 233 -5.85 -1.77 13.80
C VAL A 233 -5.95 -1.68 15.31
N SER A 234 -5.35 -2.61 16.06
CA SER A 234 -5.10 -2.44 17.50
C SER A 234 -3.64 -2.07 17.74
N VAL A 235 -3.42 -1.00 18.48
CA VAL A 235 -2.10 -0.47 18.80
C VAL A 235 -1.92 -0.57 20.31
N GLU A 236 -0.93 -1.33 20.80
CA GLU A 236 -0.55 -1.32 22.23
C GLU A 236 0.05 0.04 22.57
N LEU A 237 -0.57 0.75 23.53
CA LEU A 237 -0.32 2.16 23.81
C LEU A 237 0.93 2.39 24.67
N THR A 238 1.97 2.87 24.04
CA THR A 238 2.97 3.78 24.61
C THR A 238 2.93 5.09 23.80
N PRO A 239 3.47 6.25 24.31
CA PRO A 239 3.43 7.51 23.53
C PRO A 239 4.08 7.27 22.17
N ARG A 240 3.28 7.39 21.10
CA ARG A 240 3.71 6.94 19.77
C ARG A 240 3.21 7.86 18.69
N PHE A 241 4.06 8.04 17.71
CA PHE A 241 3.63 8.53 16.42
C PHE A 241 3.31 7.34 15.54
N SER A 242 2.15 7.35 14.94
CA SER A 242 1.79 6.40 13.90
C SER A 242 1.06 7.11 12.77
N MET A 243 1.21 6.58 11.57
CA MET A 243 0.54 7.02 10.36
C MET A 243 -0.16 5.84 9.73
N LEU A 244 -1.45 5.94 9.56
CA LEU A 244 -2.23 5.02 8.75
C LEU A 244 -2.51 5.65 7.39
N LEU A 245 -2.43 4.85 6.34
CA LEU A 245 -2.77 5.26 4.98
C LEU A 245 -3.70 4.21 4.40
N ALA A 246 -4.80 4.65 3.78
CA ALA A 246 -5.78 3.72 3.23
C ALA A 246 -6.49 4.32 2.01
N SER A 247 -7.05 3.45 1.16
CA SER A 247 -7.88 3.86 0.03
C SER A 247 -9.16 4.57 0.45
N VAL A 248 -9.64 4.29 1.66
CA VAL A 248 -10.84 4.90 2.27
C VAL A 248 -10.63 5.11 3.76
N PRO A 249 -11.30 6.07 4.41
CA PRO A 249 -11.31 6.20 5.86
C PRO A 249 -11.82 4.92 6.53
N LEU A 250 -11.07 4.39 7.51
CA LEU A 250 -11.37 3.14 8.21
C LEU A 250 -11.98 3.34 9.60
N SER A 251 -12.09 4.59 10.06
CA SER A 251 -12.66 4.98 11.35
C SER A 251 -13.34 6.34 11.25
N GLU A 252 -14.08 6.72 12.28
CA GLU A 252 -14.73 8.03 12.37
C GLU A 252 -13.77 9.18 12.72
N GLU A 253 -12.47 8.91 12.85
CA GLU A 253 -11.44 9.91 13.07
C GLU A 253 -11.27 10.83 11.87
N THR A 254 -10.54 11.93 12.07
CA THR A 254 -10.33 12.93 11.02
C THR A 254 -9.23 12.50 10.06
N TRP A 255 -9.57 11.65 9.09
CA TRP A 255 -8.73 11.30 7.98
C TRP A 255 -8.54 12.49 7.04
N ARG A 256 -7.34 12.64 6.52
CA ARG A 256 -6.98 13.68 5.56
C ARG A 256 -6.89 13.09 4.16
N PRO A 257 -7.59 13.65 3.17
CA PRO A 257 -7.48 13.19 1.79
C PRO A 257 -6.12 13.58 1.20
N PHE A 258 -5.58 12.72 0.33
CA PHE A 258 -4.51 13.13 -0.56
C PHE A 258 -5.03 14.10 -1.62
N ALA A 259 -4.24 15.11 -1.97
CA ALA A 259 -4.45 15.85 -3.19
C ALA A 259 -4.17 14.95 -4.41
N GLU A 260 -4.77 15.26 -5.55
CA GLU A 260 -4.51 14.51 -6.78
C GLU A 260 -3.04 14.61 -7.18
N GLY A 261 -2.37 13.45 -7.29
CA GLY A 261 -0.96 13.36 -7.61
C GLY A 261 0.00 13.55 -6.42
N GLU A 262 -0.50 13.73 -5.22
CA GLU A 262 0.35 13.93 -4.05
C GLU A 262 1.15 12.66 -3.71
N LEU A 263 2.44 12.85 -3.44
CA LEU A 263 3.35 11.81 -2.95
C LEU A 263 3.84 12.19 -1.54
N LEU A 264 3.51 11.39 -0.55
CA LEU A 264 3.94 11.54 0.83
C LEU A 264 5.04 10.54 1.19
N VAL A 265 5.99 10.98 2.02
CA VAL A 265 7.03 10.12 2.60
C VAL A 265 6.87 10.07 4.10
N VAL A 266 6.69 8.86 4.62
CA VAL A 266 6.48 8.59 6.04
C VAL A 266 7.62 7.75 6.59
N ARG A 267 8.17 8.15 7.73
CA ARG A 267 9.19 7.41 8.47
C ARG A 267 8.86 7.43 9.95
N SER A 268 8.86 6.27 10.60
CA SER A 268 8.57 6.14 12.04
C SER A 268 7.30 6.89 12.46
N GLY A 269 6.21 6.70 11.69
CA GLY A 269 4.90 7.30 11.94
C GLY A 269 4.80 8.81 11.68
N ARG A 270 5.83 9.45 11.13
CA ARG A 270 5.86 10.90 10.87
C ARG A 270 5.99 11.20 9.38
N LEU A 271 5.32 12.23 8.93
CA LEU A 271 5.54 12.80 7.61
C LEU A 271 6.91 13.47 7.59
N VAL A 272 7.80 13.03 6.70
CA VAL A 272 9.18 13.53 6.56
C VAL A 272 9.49 14.14 5.20
N GLY A 273 8.57 14.05 4.27
CA GLY A 273 8.69 14.64 2.93
C GLY A 273 7.39 14.53 2.15
N ASN A 274 7.25 15.39 1.16
CA ASN A 274 6.17 15.36 0.19
C ASN A 274 6.64 15.90 -1.16
N ALA A 275 5.94 15.51 -2.21
CA ALA A 275 6.10 16.04 -3.55
C ALA A 275 4.74 16.04 -4.27
N GLN A 276 4.65 16.89 -5.30
CA GLN A 276 3.50 16.92 -6.22
C GLN A 276 4.05 16.70 -7.64
N PRO A 277 4.00 15.47 -8.16
CA PRO A 277 4.47 15.13 -9.50
C PRO A 277 3.57 15.64 -10.62
#